data_fec67c784a80f0910d4322ba83dab6be
#
_entry.id   fec67c784a80f0910d4322ba83dab6be
#
_cell.length_a   1.000
_cell.length_b   1.000
_cell.length_c   1.000
_cell.angle_alpha   90.00
_cell.angle_beta   90.00
_cell.angle_gamma   90.00
#
_symmetry.space_group_name_H-M   'P 1'
#
loop_
_entity.id
_entity.type
_entity.pdbx_description
1 polymer ?
#
loop_
_entity_poly.entity_id
_entity_poly.type
_entity_poly.pdbx_seq_one_letter_code
_entity_poly.pdbx_strand_id
1 'polypeptide(L)'
;MMLCDAHCHTAGISLCSRVPADQLVELFVQEGLGAIVLTNHYKRAHVRGEFRDWVKRYVDEYELTRALGEKKGLKVFFGVEVTPDEMTQNDFTIYGLTKEDVVNGPELYALSFDALCDFAHSRNALIYHAHPFRRTTPVDGTKIDGTEINCHPLYKTCAEKEVRAFADKYGLRLSCGADYHGDTYKAHCGMWIPKSIETTAQFVEYIRENKRPELCIAPDPVDPIE
;
A
#
# COMPACT_ATOMS: atom_id res chain seq x y z
N MET A 1 -10.07 -3.27 -18.46
CA MET A 1 -9.11 -3.08 -17.37
C MET A 1 -9.21 -1.65 -16.86
N MET A 2 -8.83 -1.40 -15.62
CA MET A 2 -8.60 -0.07 -15.01
C MET A 2 -7.25 -0.10 -14.29
N LEU A 3 -6.56 1.04 -14.26
CA LEU A 3 -5.32 1.18 -13.50
C LEU A 3 -5.65 1.38 -12.03
N CYS A 4 -4.97 0.63 -11.16
CA CYS A 4 -5.08 0.67 -9.70
C CYS A 4 -3.71 0.94 -9.09
N ASP A 5 -3.53 2.08 -8.43
CA ASP A 5 -2.37 2.30 -7.59
C ASP A 5 -2.53 1.52 -6.27
N ALA A 6 -1.59 0.62 -5.99
CA ALA A 6 -1.68 -0.27 -4.84
C ALA A 6 -1.07 0.31 -3.55
N HIS A 7 -0.54 1.55 -3.58
CA HIS A 7 0.17 2.14 -2.44
C HIS A 7 0.09 3.66 -2.45
N CYS A 8 -0.77 4.24 -1.62
CA CYS A 8 -0.88 5.69 -1.45
C CYS A 8 -1.34 6.08 -0.04
N HIS A 9 -1.13 7.35 0.32
CA HIS A 9 -1.31 7.89 1.65
C HIS A 9 -2.11 9.18 1.67
N THR A 10 -2.83 9.43 2.78
CA THR A 10 -3.48 10.70 3.07
C THR A 10 -2.93 11.36 4.33
N ALA A 11 -2.98 12.70 4.38
CA ALA A 11 -2.50 13.50 5.50
C ALA A 11 -3.31 13.30 6.80
N GLY A 12 -4.54 12.76 6.70
CA GLY A 12 -5.39 12.52 7.88
C GLY A 12 -4.81 11.52 8.88
N ILE A 13 -3.98 10.60 8.39
CA ILE A 13 -3.33 9.54 9.19
C ILE A 13 -1.82 9.51 8.99
N SER A 14 -1.36 9.51 7.75
CA SER A 14 0.07 9.45 7.43
C SER A 14 0.70 10.82 7.60
N LEU A 15 1.36 11.07 8.75
CA LEU A 15 1.90 12.40 9.10
C LEU A 15 2.99 12.93 8.15
N CYS A 16 3.58 12.07 7.34
CA CYS A 16 4.50 12.44 6.27
C CYS A 16 3.78 12.81 4.96
N SER A 17 2.50 12.42 4.80
CA SER A 17 1.69 12.85 3.68
C SER A 17 1.20 14.28 3.88
N ARG A 18 1.14 15.03 2.77
CA ARG A 18 0.64 16.41 2.71
C ARG A 18 -0.68 16.53 1.96
N VAL A 19 -1.19 15.43 1.41
CA VAL A 19 -2.38 15.43 0.58
C VAL A 19 -3.60 14.97 1.39
N PRO A 20 -4.63 15.83 1.55
CA PRO A 20 -5.90 15.41 2.13
C PRO A 20 -6.66 14.47 1.19
N ALA A 21 -7.63 13.73 1.73
CA ALA A 21 -8.38 12.70 1.01
C ALA A 21 -9.09 13.22 -0.26
N ASP A 22 -9.67 14.41 -0.21
CA ASP A 22 -10.35 15.02 -1.34
C ASP A 22 -9.41 15.37 -2.50
N GLN A 23 -8.25 15.94 -2.18
CA GLN A 23 -7.20 16.26 -3.16
C GLN A 23 -6.56 14.99 -3.74
N LEU A 24 -6.34 13.95 -2.91
CA LEU A 24 -5.85 12.66 -3.38
C LEU A 24 -6.80 12.08 -4.44
N VAL A 25 -8.08 11.98 -4.10
CA VAL A 25 -9.10 11.45 -5.01
C VAL A 25 -9.17 12.26 -6.30
N GLU A 26 -9.15 13.59 -6.21
CA GLU A 26 -9.21 14.45 -7.39
C GLU A 26 -8.00 14.24 -8.31
N LEU A 27 -6.80 14.19 -7.73
CA LEU A 27 -5.57 13.94 -8.48
C LEU A 27 -5.62 12.61 -9.23
N PHE A 28 -5.95 11.52 -8.53
CA PHE A 28 -5.93 10.19 -9.15
C PHE A 28 -7.01 10.04 -10.25
N VAL A 29 -8.16 10.67 -10.08
CA VAL A 29 -9.18 10.76 -11.15
C VAL A 29 -8.65 11.53 -12.36
N GLN A 30 -7.98 12.68 -12.16
CA GLN A 30 -7.38 13.49 -13.23
C GLN A 30 -6.27 12.72 -13.97
N GLU A 31 -5.51 11.89 -13.26
CA GLU A 31 -4.48 11.01 -13.84
C GLU A 31 -5.07 9.76 -14.54
N GLY A 32 -6.39 9.58 -14.51
CA GLY A 32 -7.07 8.50 -15.21
C GLY A 32 -7.04 7.15 -14.49
N LEU A 33 -6.71 7.11 -13.20
CA LEU A 33 -6.82 5.90 -12.41
C LEU A 33 -8.29 5.54 -12.16
N GLY A 34 -8.59 4.25 -12.18
CA GLY A 34 -9.93 3.72 -11.86
C GLY A 34 -10.04 3.22 -10.44
N ALA A 35 -8.91 2.96 -9.78
CA ALA A 35 -8.88 2.47 -8.41
C ALA A 35 -7.59 2.86 -7.68
N ILE A 36 -7.64 2.85 -6.35
CA ILE A 36 -6.50 2.93 -5.45
C ILE A 36 -6.66 1.95 -4.29
N VAL A 37 -5.55 1.53 -3.69
CA VAL A 37 -5.55 0.91 -2.36
C VAL A 37 -4.99 1.94 -1.38
N LEU A 38 -5.81 2.44 -0.46
CA LEU A 38 -5.35 3.36 0.57
C LEU A 38 -4.62 2.57 1.66
N THR A 39 -3.30 2.76 1.74
CA THR A 39 -2.38 2.04 2.62
C THR A 39 -1.72 2.97 3.61
N ASN A 40 -2.50 3.81 4.29
CA ASN A 40 -1.95 4.73 5.28
C ASN A 40 -0.99 4.02 6.24
N HIS A 41 0.03 4.74 6.69
CA HIS A 41 1.01 4.22 7.63
C HIS A 41 0.40 3.79 8.96
N TYR A 42 0.67 2.56 9.33
CA TYR A 42 0.36 1.97 10.63
C TYR A 42 1.67 1.76 11.39
N LYS A 43 2.20 2.84 11.98
CA LYS A 43 3.44 2.82 12.73
C LYS A 43 3.35 3.67 14.00
N ARG A 44 4.10 3.31 15.03
CA ARG A 44 4.07 3.97 16.34
C ARG A 44 4.26 5.49 16.25
N ALA A 45 5.16 5.95 15.42
CA ALA A 45 5.45 7.39 15.25
C ALA A 45 4.26 8.21 14.72
N HIS A 46 3.25 7.57 14.12
CA HIS A 46 2.04 8.22 13.61
C HIS A 46 0.85 8.19 14.58
N VAL A 47 0.93 7.41 15.64
CA VAL A 47 -0.11 7.37 16.67
C VAL A 47 -0.17 8.71 17.41
N ARG A 48 -1.35 9.30 17.48
CA ARG A 48 -1.62 10.53 18.21
C ARG A 48 -2.76 10.31 19.19
N GLY A 49 -2.50 10.54 20.48
CA GLY A 49 -3.43 10.25 21.57
C GLY A 49 -3.50 8.76 21.90
N GLU A 50 -4.61 8.33 22.46
CA GLU A 50 -4.84 6.93 22.80
C GLU A 50 -4.94 6.06 21.54
N PHE A 51 -4.29 4.90 21.57
CA PHE A 51 -4.25 3.99 20.42
C PHE A 51 -5.66 3.63 19.91
N ARG A 52 -6.59 3.31 20.82
CA ARG A 52 -7.97 2.94 20.47
C ARG A 52 -8.74 4.03 19.73
N ASP A 53 -8.43 5.30 20.03
CA ASP A 53 -9.05 6.43 19.33
C ASP A 53 -8.33 6.71 18.01
N TRP A 54 -7.01 6.53 17.99
CA TRP A 54 -6.25 6.68 16.76
C TRP A 54 -6.66 5.66 15.69
N VAL A 55 -6.81 4.39 16.05
CA VAL A 55 -7.17 3.34 15.10
C VAL A 55 -8.60 3.50 14.55
N LYS A 56 -9.52 4.09 15.32
CA LYS A 56 -10.83 4.49 14.79
C LYS A 56 -10.69 5.57 13.72
N ARG A 57 -9.91 6.63 14.01
CA ARG A 57 -9.62 7.67 13.00
C ARG A 57 -8.93 7.11 11.76
N TYR A 58 -8.11 6.08 11.90
CA TYR A 58 -7.49 5.37 10.79
C TYR A 58 -8.54 4.80 9.83
N VAL A 59 -9.54 4.15 10.38
CA VAL A 59 -10.66 3.60 9.60
C VAL A 59 -11.58 4.70 9.07
N ASP A 60 -11.85 5.74 9.86
CA ASP A 60 -12.69 6.88 9.45
C ASP A 60 -12.08 7.62 8.23
N GLU A 61 -10.74 7.77 8.18
CA GLU A 61 -10.04 8.36 7.04
C GLU A 61 -10.19 7.52 5.76
N TYR A 62 -10.14 6.19 5.89
CA TYR A 62 -10.45 5.30 4.78
C TYR A 62 -11.90 5.49 4.29
N GLU A 63 -12.86 5.48 5.21
CA GLU A 63 -14.29 5.64 4.85
C GLU A 63 -14.55 7.01 4.19
N LEU A 64 -13.92 8.06 4.68
CA LEU A 64 -13.97 9.38 4.06
C LEU A 64 -13.44 9.33 2.62
N THR A 65 -12.23 8.77 2.44
CA THR A 65 -11.58 8.68 1.13
C THR A 65 -12.43 7.83 0.17
N ARG A 66 -12.98 6.71 0.64
CA ARG A 66 -13.85 5.84 -0.12
C ARG A 66 -15.12 6.57 -0.58
N ALA A 67 -15.78 7.28 0.33
CA ALA A 67 -17.00 8.03 -0.01
C ALA A 67 -16.75 9.18 -1.00
N LEU A 68 -15.57 9.82 -0.93
CA LEU A 68 -15.15 10.83 -1.90
C LEU A 68 -14.85 10.20 -3.27
N GLY A 69 -14.14 9.05 -3.27
CA GLY A 69 -13.85 8.29 -4.48
C GLY A 69 -15.11 7.84 -5.21
N GLU A 70 -16.09 7.30 -4.48
CA GLU A 70 -17.38 6.86 -5.01
C GLU A 70 -18.11 7.97 -5.78
N LYS A 71 -18.11 9.22 -5.25
CA LYS A 71 -18.68 10.39 -5.91
C LYS A 71 -17.98 10.80 -7.20
N LYS A 72 -16.70 10.44 -7.34
CA LYS A 72 -15.85 10.82 -8.48
C LYS A 72 -15.58 9.64 -9.44
N GLY A 73 -16.12 8.45 -9.15
CA GLY A 73 -15.92 7.23 -9.93
C GLY A 73 -14.56 6.53 -9.71
N LEU A 74 -13.84 6.87 -8.64
CA LEU A 74 -12.62 6.22 -8.21
C LEU A 74 -12.94 5.16 -7.13
N LYS A 75 -12.56 3.92 -7.36
CA LYS A 75 -12.70 2.86 -6.36
C LYS A 75 -11.56 2.95 -5.35
N VAL A 76 -11.90 2.89 -4.06
CA VAL A 76 -10.92 2.96 -2.98
C VAL A 76 -11.00 1.68 -2.16
N PHE A 77 -9.94 0.87 -2.24
CA PHE A 77 -9.80 -0.37 -1.48
C PHE A 77 -9.05 -0.14 -0.19
N PHE A 78 -9.34 -0.97 0.82
CA PHE A 78 -8.68 -0.90 2.12
C PHE A 78 -7.38 -1.70 2.13
N GLY A 79 -6.32 -1.08 2.57
CA GLY A 79 -5.04 -1.68 2.89
C GLY A 79 -4.41 -0.99 4.10
N VAL A 80 -3.33 -1.52 4.58
CA VAL A 80 -2.51 -0.90 5.63
C VAL A 80 -1.04 -1.02 5.28
N GLU A 81 -0.23 -0.02 5.58
CA GLU A 81 1.22 -0.14 5.53
C GLU A 81 1.79 -0.14 6.94
N VAL A 82 2.31 -1.29 7.37
CA VAL A 82 2.83 -1.49 8.72
C VAL A 82 4.34 -1.36 8.75
N THR A 83 4.87 -0.55 9.67
CA THR A 83 6.29 -0.51 10.03
C THR A 83 6.46 -1.15 11.41
N PRO A 84 6.93 -2.40 11.52
CA PRO A 84 7.19 -3.02 12.82
C PRO A 84 8.29 -2.27 13.61
N ASP A 85 8.12 -2.10 14.91
CA ASP A 85 9.08 -1.40 15.77
C ASP A 85 10.48 -2.05 15.74
N GLU A 86 10.57 -3.35 15.56
CA GLU A 86 11.85 -4.07 15.46
C GLU A 86 12.54 -3.89 14.11
N MET A 87 11.78 -3.43 13.08
CA MET A 87 12.24 -3.31 11.70
C MET A 87 11.93 -1.93 11.12
N THR A 88 12.35 -0.88 11.80
CA THR A 88 11.96 0.53 11.55
C THR A 88 12.23 1.07 10.15
N GLN A 89 12.94 0.33 9.31
CA GLN A 89 13.25 0.70 7.92
C GLN A 89 12.55 -0.20 6.89
N ASN A 90 11.82 -1.24 7.34
CA ASN A 90 11.06 -2.11 6.46
C ASN A 90 9.58 -1.87 6.67
N ASP A 91 8.89 -1.59 5.58
CA ASP A 91 7.46 -1.38 5.56
C ASP A 91 6.79 -2.56 4.85
N PHE A 92 5.59 -2.91 5.32
CA PHE A 92 4.83 -4.03 4.78
C PHE A 92 3.41 -3.58 4.47
N THR A 93 3.02 -3.64 3.18
CA THR A 93 1.63 -3.46 2.81
C THR A 93 0.86 -4.75 3.05
N ILE A 94 -0.29 -4.65 3.73
CA ILE A 94 -1.17 -5.78 4.00
C ILE A 94 -2.51 -5.54 3.32
N TYR A 95 -2.90 -6.46 2.47
CA TYR A 95 -4.15 -6.44 1.73
C TYR A 95 -5.07 -7.55 2.22
N GLY A 96 -6.31 -7.19 2.61
CA GLY A 96 -7.32 -8.16 3.03
C GLY A 96 -7.62 -8.19 4.53
N LEU A 97 -6.94 -7.38 5.35
CA LEU A 97 -7.44 -7.11 6.69
C LEU A 97 -8.79 -6.39 6.59
N THR A 98 -9.71 -6.77 7.44
CA THR A 98 -10.97 -6.03 7.61
C THR A 98 -10.76 -4.81 8.50
N LYS A 99 -11.71 -3.87 8.48
CA LYS A 99 -11.71 -2.73 9.41
C LYS A 99 -11.79 -3.22 10.86
N GLU A 100 -12.56 -4.28 11.11
CA GLU A 100 -12.68 -4.93 12.40
C GLU A 100 -11.36 -5.54 12.88
N ASP A 101 -10.59 -6.16 11.98
CA ASP A 101 -9.25 -6.68 12.31
C ASP A 101 -8.31 -5.58 12.76
N VAL A 102 -8.42 -4.39 12.15
CA VAL A 102 -7.59 -3.22 12.49
C VAL A 102 -8.06 -2.58 13.79
N VAL A 103 -9.38 -2.39 13.99
CA VAL A 103 -9.93 -1.72 15.17
C VAL A 103 -9.82 -2.59 16.43
N ASN A 104 -10.08 -3.90 16.30
CA ASN A 104 -10.13 -4.83 17.43
C ASN A 104 -8.85 -5.67 17.57
N GLY A 105 -7.96 -5.57 16.61
CA GLY A 105 -6.70 -6.30 16.58
C GLY A 105 -5.63 -5.74 17.53
N PRO A 106 -4.44 -6.34 17.50
CA PRO A 106 -3.27 -5.85 18.23
C PRO A 106 -2.73 -4.55 17.63
N GLU A 107 -1.83 -3.90 18.33
CA GLU A 107 -0.99 -2.84 17.78
C GLU A 107 -0.01 -3.46 16.78
N LEU A 108 -0.36 -3.44 15.48
CA LEU A 108 0.39 -4.17 14.42
C LEU A 108 1.87 -3.79 14.39
N TYR A 109 2.21 -2.52 14.65
CA TYR A 109 3.61 -2.07 14.72
C TYR A 109 4.38 -2.67 15.90
N ALA A 110 3.69 -3.12 16.96
CA ALA A 110 4.31 -3.73 18.15
C ALA A 110 4.55 -5.24 17.99
N LEU A 111 4.03 -5.85 16.92
CA LEU A 111 4.28 -7.24 16.62
C LEU A 111 5.70 -7.40 16.05
N SER A 112 6.33 -8.54 16.35
CA SER A 112 7.52 -8.96 15.61
C SER A 112 7.15 -9.23 14.14
N PHE A 113 8.12 -9.23 13.26
CA PHE A 113 7.87 -9.52 11.84
C PHE A 113 7.17 -10.88 11.66
N ASP A 114 7.63 -11.90 12.38
CA ASP A 114 7.00 -13.23 12.32
C ASP A 114 5.56 -13.20 12.82
N ALA A 115 5.31 -12.55 13.94
CA ALA A 115 3.95 -12.41 14.48
C ALA A 115 3.03 -11.57 13.57
N LEU A 116 3.57 -10.57 12.86
CA LEU A 116 2.83 -9.79 11.87
C LEU A 116 2.42 -10.66 10.67
N CYS A 117 3.34 -11.49 10.16
CA CYS A 117 3.04 -12.45 9.09
C CYS A 117 1.96 -13.45 9.54
N ASP A 118 2.12 -14.05 10.73
CA ASP A 118 1.14 -14.99 11.29
C ASP A 118 -0.23 -14.33 11.48
N PHE A 119 -0.27 -13.10 11.97
CA PHE A 119 -1.50 -12.34 12.11
C PHE A 119 -2.18 -12.12 10.75
N ALA A 120 -1.46 -11.62 9.75
CA ALA A 120 -2.00 -11.41 8.41
C ALA A 120 -2.57 -12.71 7.83
N HIS A 121 -1.81 -13.79 7.88
CA HIS A 121 -2.22 -15.10 7.37
C HIS A 121 -3.41 -15.68 8.12
N SER A 122 -3.51 -15.50 9.45
CA SER A 122 -4.66 -15.94 10.27
C SER A 122 -5.97 -15.25 9.86
N ARG A 123 -5.87 -14.06 9.22
CA ARG A 123 -7.01 -13.30 8.69
C ARG A 123 -7.22 -13.53 7.19
N ASN A 124 -6.53 -14.51 6.60
CA ASN A 124 -6.52 -14.73 5.17
C ASN A 124 -6.13 -13.47 4.36
N ALA A 125 -5.35 -12.57 4.96
CA ALA A 125 -4.77 -11.40 4.31
C ALA A 125 -3.44 -11.76 3.64
N LEU A 126 -2.99 -10.91 2.73
CA LEU A 126 -1.72 -11.04 2.02
C LEU A 126 -0.76 -9.95 2.50
N ILE A 127 0.46 -10.33 2.87
CA ILE A 127 1.52 -9.43 3.31
C ILE A 127 2.59 -9.27 2.23
N TYR A 128 2.91 -8.04 1.87
CA TYR A 128 3.90 -7.70 0.84
C TYR A 128 5.01 -6.84 1.43
N HIS A 129 6.25 -7.11 1.06
CA HIS A 129 7.35 -6.19 1.36
C HIS A 129 7.22 -4.96 0.47
N ALA A 130 6.89 -3.82 1.05
CA ALA A 130 6.79 -2.55 0.37
C ALA A 130 8.19 -2.04 -0.01
N HIS A 131 8.33 -1.45 -1.21
CA HIS A 131 9.56 -0.82 -1.72
C HIS A 131 10.89 -1.45 -1.24
N PRO A 132 11.08 -2.79 -1.38
CA PRO A 132 12.34 -3.43 -1.04
C PRO A 132 13.48 -2.82 -1.88
N PHE A 133 14.69 -2.86 -1.40
CA PHE A 133 15.88 -2.25 -2.03
C PHE A 133 15.94 -0.70 -2.03
N ARG A 134 14.89 0.00 -1.55
CA ARG A 134 14.92 1.47 -1.45
C ARG A 134 15.99 1.95 -0.46
N ARG A 135 16.02 1.36 0.74
CA ARG A 135 16.96 1.71 1.83
C ARG A 135 17.40 0.51 2.65
N THR A 136 16.87 -0.68 2.38
CA THR A 136 17.06 -1.88 3.19
C THR A 136 17.36 -3.10 2.33
N THR A 137 17.84 -4.15 2.98
CA THR A 137 17.91 -5.47 2.39
C THR A 137 16.54 -6.13 2.49
N PRO A 138 16.07 -6.81 1.44
CA PRO A 138 14.83 -7.54 1.51
C PRO A 138 14.82 -8.58 2.62
N VAL A 139 13.65 -8.77 3.23
CA VAL A 139 13.42 -9.79 4.25
C VAL A 139 13.48 -11.22 3.65
N ASP A 140 13.38 -12.24 4.50
CA ASP A 140 13.19 -13.61 4.04
C ASP A 140 11.84 -13.74 3.29
N GLY A 141 11.91 -13.94 1.98
CA GLY A 141 10.74 -14.03 1.12
C GLY A 141 9.86 -15.27 1.37
N THR A 142 10.32 -16.25 2.17
CA THR A 142 9.50 -17.42 2.50
C THR A 142 8.34 -17.10 3.45
N LYS A 143 8.38 -15.94 4.11
CA LYS A 143 7.40 -15.54 5.13
C LYS A 143 6.32 -14.58 4.61
N ILE A 144 6.49 -14.03 3.41
CA ILE A 144 5.60 -13.03 2.81
C ILE A 144 4.95 -13.56 1.54
N ASP A 145 3.86 -12.95 1.12
CA ASP A 145 3.10 -13.36 -0.06
C ASP A 145 3.53 -12.64 -1.33
N GLY A 146 4.08 -11.44 -1.19
CA GLY A 146 4.42 -10.60 -2.32
C GLY A 146 5.46 -9.53 -2.02
N THR A 147 5.77 -8.76 -3.05
CA THR A 147 6.66 -7.61 -2.99
C THR A 147 6.21 -6.56 -3.99
N GLU A 148 6.68 -5.34 -3.82
CA GLU A 148 6.23 -4.18 -4.57
C GLU A 148 7.32 -3.63 -5.49
N ILE A 149 6.96 -3.30 -6.75
CA ILE A 149 7.69 -2.35 -7.58
C ILE A 149 7.12 -0.98 -7.27
N ASN A 150 7.87 -0.16 -6.54
CA ASN A 150 7.41 1.12 -6.05
C ASN A 150 7.96 2.26 -6.87
N CYS A 151 7.06 3.05 -7.46
CA CYS A 151 7.38 4.15 -8.36
C CYS A 151 7.40 5.51 -7.65
N HIS A 152 7.84 5.56 -6.39
CA HIS A 152 7.89 6.82 -5.65
C HIS A 152 8.82 7.83 -6.35
N PRO A 153 8.32 9.02 -6.67
CA PRO A 153 8.98 9.96 -7.59
C PRO A 153 10.30 10.56 -7.06
N LEU A 154 10.54 10.49 -5.77
CA LEU A 154 11.74 11.07 -5.16
C LEU A 154 12.94 10.10 -5.12
N TYR A 155 12.79 8.85 -5.53
CA TYR A 155 13.87 7.87 -5.50
C TYR A 155 14.43 7.58 -6.90
N LYS A 156 15.74 7.36 -6.98
CA LYS A 156 16.48 7.17 -8.24
C LYS A 156 15.93 6.06 -9.12
N THR A 157 15.36 5.02 -8.51
CA THR A 157 14.87 3.87 -9.25
C THR A 157 13.83 3.12 -8.43
N CYS A 158 12.87 2.53 -9.11
CA CYS A 158 11.93 1.58 -8.51
C CYS A 158 12.56 0.20 -8.26
N ALA A 159 13.84 0.01 -8.58
CA ALA A 159 14.58 -1.26 -8.48
C ALA A 159 13.85 -2.45 -9.13
N GLU A 160 13.18 -2.22 -10.26
CA GLU A 160 12.31 -3.22 -10.90
C GLU A 160 13.02 -4.55 -11.12
N LYS A 161 14.25 -4.53 -11.62
CA LYS A 161 15.01 -5.74 -11.92
C LYS A 161 15.30 -6.56 -10.66
N GLU A 162 15.72 -5.90 -9.60
CA GLU A 162 16.03 -6.52 -8.29
C GLU A 162 14.76 -7.06 -7.64
N VAL A 163 13.66 -6.30 -7.67
CA VAL A 163 12.36 -6.72 -7.13
C VAL A 163 11.83 -7.94 -7.89
N ARG A 164 11.92 -7.95 -9.22
CA ARG A 164 11.51 -9.12 -10.02
C ARG A 164 12.36 -10.35 -9.71
N ALA A 165 13.68 -10.19 -9.62
CA ALA A 165 14.58 -11.28 -9.26
C ALA A 165 14.28 -11.84 -7.86
N PHE A 166 14.00 -10.96 -6.89
CA PHE A 166 13.57 -11.35 -5.54
C PHE A 166 12.24 -12.10 -5.57
N ALA A 167 11.27 -11.59 -6.30
CA ALA A 167 9.97 -12.22 -6.46
C ALA A 167 10.06 -13.60 -7.14
N ASP A 168 10.92 -13.74 -8.15
CA ASP A 168 11.12 -15.01 -8.86
C ASP A 168 11.81 -16.05 -7.98
N LYS A 169 12.80 -15.62 -7.19
CA LYS A 169 13.52 -16.50 -6.26
C LYS A 169 12.59 -17.18 -5.25
N TYR A 170 11.59 -16.45 -4.76
CA TYR A 170 10.68 -16.94 -3.70
C TYR A 170 9.26 -17.25 -4.20
N GLY A 171 8.98 -17.09 -5.48
CA GLY A 171 7.64 -17.29 -6.04
C GLY A 171 6.61 -16.27 -5.56
N LEU A 172 7.06 -15.05 -5.20
CA LEU A 172 6.24 -13.99 -4.63
C LEU A 172 5.31 -13.37 -5.69
N ARG A 173 4.21 -12.79 -5.23
CA ARG A 173 3.34 -11.92 -6.02
C ARG A 173 4.00 -10.56 -6.23
N LEU A 174 3.57 -9.86 -7.28
CA LEU A 174 3.99 -8.48 -7.52
C LEU A 174 2.81 -7.52 -7.35
N SER A 175 3.07 -6.38 -6.73
CA SER A 175 2.23 -5.18 -6.78
C SER A 175 3.01 -4.01 -7.36
N CYS A 176 2.30 -2.92 -7.65
CA CYS A 176 2.91 -1.65 -8.06
C CYS A 176 2.08 -0.49 -7.51
N GLY A 177 2.76 0.50 -6.96
CA GLY A 177 2.17 1.72 -6.45
C GLY A 177 3.17 2.88 -6.40
N ALA A 178 2.65 4.10 -6.20
CA ALA A 178 3.45 5.30 -6.17
C ALA A 178 3.99 5.64 -4.78
N ASP A 179 3.40 5.09 -3.73
CA ASP A 179 3.67 5.52 -2.36
C ASP A 179 3.48 7.04 -2.21
N TYR A 180 2.38 7.54 -2.83
CA TYR A 180 2.14 8.96 -3.02
C TYR A 180 1.84 9.66 -1.69
N HIS A 181 2.57 10.75 -1.43
CA HIS A 181 2.49 11.54 -0.20
C HIS A 181 2.12 13.02 -0.43
N GLY A 182 1.73 13.39 -1.66
CA GLY A 182 1.38 14.78 -1.98
C GLY A 182 2.56 15.64 -2.37
N ASP A 183 3.61 15.05 -2.90
CA ASP A 183 4.70 15.77 -3.54
C ASP A 183 4.26 16.36 -4.88
N THR A 184 5.06 17.25 -5.45
CA THR A 184 4.73 17.92 -6.74
C THR A 184 4.71 16.97 -7.93
N TYR A 185 4.99 15.72 -7.72
CA TYR A 185 5.12 14.69 -8.74
C TYR A 185 3.87 13.82 -8.83
N LYS A 186 3.49 13.52 -10.07
CA LYS A 186 2.37 12.64 -10.41
C LYS A 186 2.91 11.30 -10.93
N ALA A 187 2.83 10.25 -10.13
CA ALA A 187 3.19 8.92 -10.58
C ALA A 187 2.01 8.27 -11.29
N HIS A 188 2.08 8.12 -12.59
CA HIS A 188 1.16 7.29 -13.34
C HIS A 188 1.68 5.85 -13.33
N CYS A 189 1.36 5.11 -12.27
CA CYS A 189 1.79 3.73 -12.08
C CYS A 189 0.71 2.91 -11.38
N GLY A 190 0.90 1.60 -11.31
CA GLY A 190 -0.01 0.69 -10.62
C GLY A 190 -0.16 -0.65 -11.34
N MET A 191 -1.24 -1.33 -11.04
CA MET A 191 -1.61 -2.63 -11.61
C MET A 191 -2.86 -2.49 -12.48
N TRP A 192 -2.88 -3.15 -13.64
CA TRP A 192 -4.09 -3.28 -14.44
C TRP A 192 -4.99 -4.37 -13.86
N ILE A 193 -6.16 -3.97 -13.36
CA ILE A 193 -7.15 -4.86 -12.77
C ILE A 193 -8.48 -4.82 -13.53
N PRO A 194 -9.32 -5.87 -13.47
CA PRO A 194 -10.65 -5.87 -14.09
C PRO A 194 -11.55 -4.75 -13.55
N LYS A 195 -12.29 -4.08 -14.43
CA LYS A 195 -13.28 -3.06 -14.02
C LYS A 195 -14.42 -3.61 -13.16
N SER A 196 -14.64 -4.92 -13.18
CA SER A 196 -15.65 -5.62 -12.37
C SER A 196 -15.29 -5.74 -10.89
N ILE A 197 -14.05 -5.41 -10.50
CA ILE A 197 -13.64 -5.40 -9.08
C ILE A 197 -14.23 -4.16 -8.42
N GLU A 198 -15.11 -4.37 -7.43
CA GLU A 198 -15.85 -3.31 -6.73
C GLU A 198 -15.50 -3.21 -5.25
N THR A 199 -14.95 -4.29 -4.66
CA THR A 199 -14.70 -4.37 -3.22
C THR A 199 -13.26 -4.75 -2.92
N THR A 200 -12.78 -4.43 -1.70
CA THR A 200 -11.47 -4.87 -1.20
C THR A 200 -11.34 -6.40 -1.26
N ALA A 201 -12.39 -7.15 -0.91
CA ALA A 201 -12.36 -8.61 -0.95
C ALA A 201 -12.13 -9.13 -2.38
N GLN A 202 -12.81 -8.57 -3.38
CA GLN A 202 -12.61 -8.93 -4.79
C GLN A 202 -11.20 -8.54 -5.28
N PHE A 203 -10.68 -7.41 -4.85
CA PHE A 203 -9.30 -7.01 -5.15
C PHE A 203 -8.29 -8.02 -4.59
N VAL A 204 -8.45 -8.42 -3.32
CA VAL A 204 -7.56 -9.39 -2.67
C VAL A 204 -7.64 -10.76 -3.35
N GLU A 205 -8.83 -11.20 -3.73
CA GLU A 205 -8.98 -12.46 -4.46
C GLU A 205 -8.29 -12.39 -5.83
N TYR A 206 -8.47 -11.28 -6.55
CA TYR A 206 -7.78 -11.07 -7.83
C TYR A 206 -6.26 -11.17 -7.70
N ILE A 207 -5.64 -10.48 -6.72
CA ILE A 207 -4.17 -10.54 -6.53
C ILE A 207 -3.70 -11.88 -5.95
N ARG A 208 -4.59 -12.62 -5.30
CA ARG A 208 -4.31 -13.99 -4.84
C ARG A 208 -4.17 -14.96 -6.01
N GLU A 209 -5.08 -14.86 -6.98
CA GLU A 209 -5.08 -15.70 -8.18
C GLU A 209 -4.03 -15.26 -9.21
N ASN A 210 -3.78 -13.96 -9.32
CA ASN A 210 -2.91 -13.36 -10.34
C ASN A 210 -1.58 -12.89 -9.74
N LYS A 211 -0.63 -13.82 -9.58
CA LYS A 211 0.70 -13.52 -9.00
C LYS A 211 1.51 -12.48 -9.77
N ARG A 212 1.28 -12.36 -11.06
CA ARG A 212 2.01 -11.47 -11.98
C ARG A 212 1.00 -10.66 -12.80
N PRO A 213 0.30 -9.71 -12.17
CA PRO A 213 -0.60 -8.82 -12.92
C PRO A 213 0.20 -7.99 -13.93
N GLU A 214 -0.47 -7.48 -14.94
CA GLU A 214 0.11 -6.46 -15.82
C GLU A 214 0.33 -5.18 -15.03
N LEU A 215 1.56 -4.65 -15.07
CA LEU A 215 1.96 -3.47 -14.34
C LEU A 215 2.15 -2.28 -15.27
N CYS A 216 1.75 -1.11 -14.82
CA CYS A 216 2.14 0.18 -15.37
C CYS A 216 3.25 0.73 -14.46
N ILE A 217 4.47 0.76 -14.95
CA ILE A 217 5.63 1.23 -14.17
C ILE A 217 5.99 2.60 -14.70
N ALA A 218 6.00 3.60 -13.80
CA ALA A 218 6.45 4.94 -14.17
C ALA A 218 7.95 4.91 -14.48
N PRO A 219 8.43 5.71 -15.43
CA PRO A 219 9.87 5.85 -15.69
C PRO A 219 10.58 6.40 -14.46
N ASP A 220 11.85 6.02 -14.30
CA ASP A 220 12.69 6.56 -13.24
C ASP A 220 12.76 8.10 -13.34
N PRO A 221 12.77 8.81 -12.21
CA PRO A 221 12.80 10.27 -12.22
C PRO A 221 14.11 10.82 -12.83
N VAL A 222 14.02 11.97 -13.49
CA VAL A 222 15.16 12.62 -14.15
C VAL A 222 16.11 13.22 -13.12
N ASP A 223 15.57 13.81 -12.04
CA ASP A 223 16.32 14.47 -10.95
C ASP A 223 15.88 13.91 -9.58
N PRO A 224 16.30 12.69 -9.22
CA PRO A 224 15.93 12.09 -7.96
C PRO A 224 16.64 12.76 -6.77
N ILE A 225 16.02 12.68 -5.59
CA ILE A 225 16.70 13.01 -4.32
C ILE A 225 17.74 11.91 -4.03
N GLU A 226 18.95 12.30 -3.68
CA GLU A 226 20.04 11.38 -3.31
C GLU A 226 19.84 10.73 -1.93
#